data_f01c812e3e860fad87f89de74a6ab49c
#
_entry.id   f01c812e3e860fad87f89de74a6ab49c
#
_cell.length_a   1.000
_cell.length_b   1.000
_cell.length_c   1.000
_cell.angle_alpha   90.00
_cell.angle_beta   90.00
_cell.angle_gamma   90.00
#
_symmetry.space_group_name_H-M   'P 1'
#
loop_
_entity.id
_entity.type
_entity.pdbx_description
1 polymer ?
#
loop_
_entity_poly.entity_id
_entity_poly.type
_entity_poly.pdbx_seq_one_letter_code
_entity_poly.pdbx_strand_id
1 'polypeptide(L)'
;MATISKGQTYDVIIVGGGPAGLFAAYYLSEHSSLRVLLIEKGKAPLKRACPIGEKGCIHCQPCNILCGIGGAGLFSDGKLNFIHKLGKTDLAQFLGTMEACALIDETESIFNRFGMDGQVYPTDMEAARAIRKEARKSGIDLLLIRQKHLGSDNLPRHIDAMARTIEARGVTFHHSETVRDILVRKGRVTGVVTERGTYQAAHVLLAPGRVGAEWVAAIAGRNAIPVSQRGIEVGVRVEVHNEIMQDLCRVIYDPTFFIRTAKYDDQTRTFCTNFGGYVALENYQDFVCVNGHALMDHKSENTNFAFLSKVVLTDPVEDNQAYGESIGKLASLIGGGKPILQRYGDLKRGRRSTWNRIHNSTIEPTLKNVVCGDIAMALPERILTNLVDGLEQLNQIIPGVANDETLLYAPEIKFFATQVETDHHLETAVRGLFVAGDGPGVAGNIVSAAATGLISAKAIIVNHRKEHHP
;
A
#
# COMPACT_ATOMS: atom_id res chain seq x y z
N MET A 1 -34.38 -10.44 21.49
CA MET A 1 -34.72 -9.36 20.57
C MET A 1 -34.13 -8.09 21.14
N ALA A 2 -32.99 -7.61 20.63
CA ALA A 2 -32.41 -6.37 21.10
C ALA A 2 -33.27 -5.22 20.55
N THR A 3 -33.69 -4.33 21.42
CA THR A 3 -34.44 -3.11 21.10
C THR A 3 -33.59 -2.25 20.16
N ILE A 4 -34.01 -2.14 18.91
CA ILE A 4 -33.41 -1.24 17.93
C ILE A 4 -33.71 0.18 18.42
N SER A 5 -32.71 0.84 19.02
CA SER A 5 -32.77 2.28 19.24
C SER A 5 -33.05 2.96 17.91
N LYS A 6 -33.87 4.03 17.89
CA LYS A 6 -34.09 4.84 16.66
C LYS A 6 -32.73 5.25 16.14
N GLY A 7 -32.25 4.59 15.06
CA GLY A 7 -30.93 4.79 14.49
C GLY A 7 -30.78 6.24 14.03
N GLN A 8 -29.66 6.85 14.38
CA GLN A 8 -29.31 8.16 13.82
C GLN A 8 -29.21 8.00 12.30
N THR A 9 -29.85 8.94 11.58
CA THR A 9 -29.91 8.92 10.12
C THR A 9 -28.93 9.94 9.55
N TYR A 10 -28.12 9.51 8.62
CA TYR A 10 -27.19 10.31 7.84
C TYR A 10 -27.53 10.19 6.36
N ASP A 11 -26.99 11.07 5.55
CA ASP A 11 -27.13 10.95 4.10
C ASP A 11 -26.02 10.05 3.53
N VAL A 12 -24.81 10.13 4.14
CA VAL A 12 -23.64 9.33 3.79
C VAL A 12 -22.95 8.76 5.02
N ILE A 13 -22.58 7.48 4.97
CA ILE A 13 -21.69 6.86 5.96
C ILE A 13 -20.39 6.45 5.27
N ILE A 14 -19.26 6.87 5.81
CA ILE A 14 -17.91 6.49 5.36
C ILE A 14 -17.33 5.52 6.38
N VAL A 15 -16.92 4.34 5.94
CA VAL A 15 -16.29 3.30 6.77
C VAL A 15 -14.81 3.27 6.53
N GLY A 16 -14.03 3.76 7.51
CA GLY A 16 -12.58 3.86 7.47
C GLY A 16 -12.07 5.29 7.28
N GLY A 17 -11.18 5.71 8.17
CA GLY A 17 -10.57 7.03 8.22
C GLY A 17 -9.17 7.11 7.59
N GLY A 18 -8.85 6.23 6.63
CA GLY A 18 -7.63 6.31 5.83
C GLY A 18 -7.69 7.39 4.74
N PRO A 19 -6.67 7.49 3.86
CA PRO A 19 -6.64 8.51 2.81
C PRO A 19 -7.91 8.57 1.96
N ALA A 20 -8.47 7.42 1.57
CA ALA A 20 -9.71 7.36 0.78
C ALA A 20 -10.90 7.97 1.53
N GLY A 21 -11.13 7.56 2.78
CA GLY A 21 -12.25 8.06 3.59
C GLY A 21 -12.10 9.53 3.96
N LEU A 22 -10.89 9.99 4.29
CA LEU A 22 -10.61 11.39 4.61
C LEU A 22 -10.82 12.32 3.42
N PHE A 23 -10.34 11.94 2.24
CA PHE A 23 -10.52 12.74 1.03
C PHE A 23 -11.98 12.77 0.56
N ALA A 24 -12.69 11.65 0.71
CA ALA A 24 -14.13 11.62 0.47
C ALA A 24 -14.89 12.55 1.45
N ALA A 25 -14.59 12.44 2.75
CA ALA A 25 -15.19 13.29 3.77
C ALA A 25 -14.89 14.79 3.55
N TYR A 26 -13.63 15.09 3.20
CA TYR A 26 -13.20 16.45 2.86
C TYR A 26 -14.01 17.01 1.69
N TYR A 27 -14.09 16.26 0.58
CA TYR A 27 -14.80 16.70 -0.61
C TYR A 27 -16.31 16.88 -0.36
N LEU A 28 -16.94 15.93 0.31
CA LEU A 28 -18.35 16.02 0.70
C LEU A 28 -18.62 17.24 1.58
N SER A 29 -17.75 17.52 2.56
CA SER A 29 -17.90 18.66 3.47
C SER A 29 -17.70 20.02 2.79
N GLU A 30 -16.93 20.08 1.70
CA GLU A 30 -16.65 21.32 0.96
C GLU A 30 -17.70 21.60 -0.13
N HIS A 31 -18.28 20.54 -0.74
CA HIS A 31 -19.10 20.66 -1.95
C HIS A 31 -20.56 20.22 -1.78
N SER A 32 -20.99 19.91 -0.56
CA SER A 32 -22.36 19.51 -0.29
C SER A 32 -22.83 19.91 1.11
N SER A 33 -24.15 19.85 1.34
CA SER A 33 -24.79 20.00 2.65
C SER A 33 -25.20 18.65 3.25
N LEU A 34 -24.64 17.54 2.76
CA LEU A 34 -24.99 16.19 3.21
C LEU A 34 -24.52 15.96 4.65
N ARG A 35 -25.36 15.30 5.44
CA ARG A 35 -24.99 14.84 6.79
C ARG A 35 -24.12 13.59 6.66
N VAL A 36 -22.82 13.77 6.93
CA VAL A 36 -21.82 12.73 6.76
C VAL A 36 -21.37 12.19 8.12
N LEU A 37 -21.33 10.87 8.25
CA LEU A 37 -20.74 10.15 9.37
C LEU A 37 -19.50 9.37 8.88
N LEU A 38 -18.34 9.60 9.48
CA LEU A 38 -17.14 8.80 9.27
C LEU A 38 -16.90 7.92 10.50
N ILE A 39 -16.85 6.60 10.30
CA ILE A 39 -16.63 5.61 11.35
C ILE A 39 -15.24 4.98 11.17
N GLU A 40 -14.40 5.07 12.21
CA GLU A 40 -13.05 4.49 12.22
C GLU A 40 -12.84 3.61 13.46
N LYS A 41 -12.38 2.37 13.24
CA LYS A 41 -12.15 1.41 14.33
C LYS A 41 -10.96 1.76 15.23
N GLY A 42 -10.03 2.57 14.75
CA GLY A 42 -8.88 3.01 15.52
C GLY A 42 -9.04 4.43 16.08
N LYS A 43 -7.93 4.96 16.58
CA LYS A 43 -7.88 6.24 17.31
C LYS A 43 -7.67 7.43 16.38
N ALA A 44 -7.88 8.64 16.91
CA ALA A 44 -7.51 9.91 16.28
C ALA A 44 -5.98 9.99 16.04
N PRO A 45 -5.49 10.80 15.06
CA PRO A 45 -4.10 10.75 14.60
C PRO A 45 -3.08 10.88 15.73
N LEU A 46 -3.21 11.90 16.56
CA LEU A 46 -2.27 12.21 17.67
C LEU A 46 -2.38 11.26 18.86
N LYS A 47 -3.40 10.40 18.91
CA LYS A 47 -3.60 9.39 19.97
C LYS A 47 -3.10 7.99 19.55
N ARG A 48 -2.54 7.88 18.34
CA ARG A 48 -2.00 6.62 17.82
C ARG A 48 -0.53 6.51 18.23
N ALA A 49 -0.20 5.48 18.99
CA ALA A 49 1.17 5.15 19.37
C ALA A 49 1.33 3.64 19.37
N CYS A 50 2.43 3.13 18.81
CA CYS A 50 2.78 1.73 18.88
C CYS A 50 3.46 1.45 20.23
N PRO A 51 2.94 0.55 21.05
CA PRO A 51 3.56 0.19 22.33
C PRO A 51 4.67 -0.86 22.18
N ILE A 52 5.24 -1.01 20.98
CA ILE A 52 6.34 -1.95 20.73
C ILE A 52 7.53 -1.61 21.64
N GLY A 53 8.06 -2.59 22.33
CA GLY A 53 9.21 -2.47 23.19
C GLY A 53 10.22 -3.59 22.92
N GLU A 54 11.20 -3.78 23.82
CA GLU A 54 12.23 -4.83 23.70
C GLU A 54 11.67 -6.26 23.51
N LYS A 55 10.48 -6.51 24.04
CA LYS A 55 9.76 -7.81 23.90
C LYS A 55 9.05 -7.99 22.54
N GLY A 56 9.13 -7.02 21.64
CA GLY A 56 8.50 -7.06 20.33
C GLY A 56 7.03 -6.63 20.34
N CYS A 57 6.29 -7.00 19.28
CA CYS A 57 4.89 -6.62 19.09
C CYS A 57 3.97 -7.31 20.09
N ILE A 58 3.05 -6.55 20.71
CA ILE A 58 2.06 -7.05 21.66
C ILE A 58 0.70 -7.38 21.03
N HIS A 59 0.59 -7.34 19.70
CA HIS A 59 -0.61 -7.66 18.93
C HIS A 59 -1.89 -6.94 19.40
N CYS A 60 -1.80 -5.62 19.60
CA CYS A 60 -2.95 -4.80 20.04
C CYS A 60 -4.13 -4.88 19.05
N GLN A 61 -5.35 -4.88 19.60
CA GLN A 61 -6.59 -4.95 18.85
C GLN A 61 -7.47 -3.71 19.11
N PRO A 62 -7.70 -2.84 18.11
CA PRO A 62 -7.07 -2.81 16.78
C PRO A 62 -5.60 -2.36 16.83
N CYS A 63 -4.80 -2.74 15.82
CA CYS A 63 -3.40 -2.33 15.72
C CYS A 63 -3.29 -0.82 15.53
N ASN A 64 -2.57 -0.12 16.41
CA ASN A 64 -2.43 1.34 16.36
C ASN A 64 -1.64 1.84 15.14
N ILE A 65 -0.78 1.00 14.52
CA ILE A 65 -0.06 1.36 13.29
C ILE A 65 -0.98 1.25 12.07
N LEU A 66 -1.77 0.18 11.99
CA LEU A 66 -2.55 -0.12 10.78
C LEU A 66 -3.93 0.53 10.79
N CYS A 67 -4.49 0.83 11.98
CA CYS A 67 -5.85 1.34 12.17
C CYS A 67 -5.87 2.69 12.86
N GLY A 68 -6.84 3.52 12.49
CA GLY A 68 -7.04 4.88 12.99
C GLY A 68 -7.03 5.92 11.88
N ILE A 69 -7.39 7.14 12.23
CA ILE A 69 -7.43 8.25 11.27
C ILE A 69 -6.04 8.45 10.64
N GLY A 70 -6.02 8.60 9.32
CA GLY A 70 -4.82 8.59 8.49
C GLY A 70 -4.44 7.21 7.94
N GLY A 71 -5.09 6.13 8.44
CA GLY A 71 -4.84 4.75 7.98
C GLY A 71 -3.42 4.27 8.28
N ALA A 72 -2.99 3.20 7.62
CA ALA A 72 -1.63 2.66 7.75
C ALA A 72 -0.56 3.63 7.19
N GLY A 73 -0.94 4.51 6.25
CA GLY A 73 -0.05 5.53 5.67
C GLY A 73 0.54 6.50 6.68
N LEU A 74 -0.12 6.71 7.82
CA LEU A 74 0.36 7.62 8.87
C LEU A 74 1.72 7.20 9.47
N PHE A 75 2.03 5.91 9.47
CA PHE A 75 3.28 5.34 9.97
C PHE A 75 4.18 4.80 8.85
N SER A 76 3.88 5.17 7.60
CA SER A 76 4.76 4.90 6.47
C SER A 76 5.86 5.97 6.37
N ASP A 77 6.74 5.83 5.40
CA ASP A 77 7.77 6.82 5.07
C ASP A 77 7.21 8.13 4.47
N GLY A 78 5.89 8.23 4.30
CA GLY A 78 5.23 9.43 3.78
C GLY A 78 5.52 9.72 2.31
N LYS A 79 5.77 8.68 1.50
CA LYS A 79 5.91 8.83 0.05
C LYS A 79 4.56 9.07 -0.62
N LEU A 80 4.44 10.19 -1.30
CA LEU A 80 3.30 10.54 -2.12
C LEU A 80 3.69 10.42 -3.60
N ASN A 81 3.09 9.45 -4.29
CA ASN A 81 3.35 9.15 -5.70
C ASN A 81 2.23 9.73 -6.57
N PHE A 82 2.48 10.87 -7.22
CA PHE A 82 1.49 11.58 -8.04
C PHE A 82 1.50 11.06 -9.47
N ILE A 83 0.87 9.92 -9.66
CA ILE A 83 0.67 9.26 -10.96
C ILE A 83 -0.64 8.47 -10.94
N HIS A 84 -1.35 8.47 -12.07
CA HIS A 84 -2.63 7.77 -12.21
C HIS A 84 -2.49 6.24 -12.32
N LYS A 85 -1.28 5.75 -12.71
CA LYS A 85 -1.01 4.33 -12.89
C LYS A 85 0.28 3.92 -12.18
N LEU A 86 0.17 3.09 -11.16
CA LEU A 86 1.30 2.54 -10.41
C LEU A 86 0.95 1.18 -9.80
N GLY A 87 1.75 0.17 -10.11
CA GLY A 87 1.48 -1.20 -9.65
C GLY A 87 0.12 -1.71 -10.14
N LYS A 88 -0.71 -2.13 -9.22
CA LYS A 88 -2.08 -2.62 -9.50
C LYS A 88 -3.09 -1.50 -9.78
N THR A 89 -2.76 -0.27 -9.43
CA THR A 89 -3.69 0.87 -9.59
C THR A 89 -3.59 1.44 -10.99
N ASP A 90 -4.71 1.55 -11.66
CA ASP A 90 -4.87 2.31 -12.89
C ASP A 90 -6.19 3.10 -12.82
N LEU A 91 -6.11 4.38 -12.47
CA LEU A 91 -7.29 5.23 -12.35
C LEU A 91 -7.92 5.53 -13.71
N ALA A 92 -7.18 5.34 -14.81
CA ALA A 92 -7.71 5.54 -16.15
C ALA A 92 -8.79 4.51 -16.52
N GLN A 93 -8.85 3.37 -15.83
CA GLN A 93 -9.93 2.38 -15.99
C GLN A 93 -11.31 2.94 -15.57
N PHE A 94 -11.34 3.93 -14.67
CA PHE A 94 -12.57 4.56 -14.18
C PHE A 94 -12.91 5.86 -14.92
N LEU A 95 -11.91 6.68 -15.28
CA LEU A 95 -12.12 8.06 -15.73
C LEU A 95 -11.57 8.36 -17.15
N GLY A 96 -10.74 7.48 -17.70
CA GLY A 96 -9.88 7.83 -18.83
C GLY A 96 -8.62 8.60 -18.39
N THR A 97 -7.60 8.63 -19.28
CA THR A 97 -6.25 9.06 -18.88
C THR A 97 -6.18 10.55 -18.52
N MET A 98 -6.82 11.43 -19.29
CA MET A 98 -6.74 12.89 -19.05
C MET A 98 -7.43 13.27 -17.72
N GLU A 99 -8.60 12.74 -17.47
CA GLU A 99 -9.35 13.00 -16.23
C GLU A 99 -8.64 12.39 -15.02
N ALA A 100 -8.03 11.21 -15.18
CA ALA A 100 -7.24 10.59 -14.13
C ALA A 100 -6.01 11.43 -13.76
N CYS A 101 -5.32 12.03 -14.75
CA CYS A 101 -4.23 12.98 -14.50
C CYS A 101 -4.72 14.22 -13.75
N ALA A 102 -5.82 14.84 -14.20
CA ALA A 102 -6.40 15.99 -13.54
C ALA A 102 -6.83 15.70 -12.09
N LEU A 103 -7.36 14.49 -11.84
CA LEU A 103 -7.71 14.05 -10.49
C LEU A 103 -6.48 13.89 -9.59
N ILE A 104 -5.35 13.43 -10.13
CA ILE A 104 -4.09 13.36 -9.38
C ILE A 104 -3.61 14.77 -9.01
N ASP A 105 -3.70 15.74 -9.91
CA ASP A 105 -3.32 17.14 -9.64
C ASP A 105 -4.26 17.78 -8.59
N GLU A 106 -5.57 17.51 -8.66
CA GLU A 106 -6.54 17.91 -7.63
C GLU A 106 -6.19 17.27 -6.27
N THR A 107 -5.87 15.99 -6.26
CA THR A 107 -5.47 15.26 -5.05
C THR A 107 -4.20 15.87 -4.44
N GLU A 108 -3.19 16.21 -5.25
CA GLU A 108 -1.99 16.90 -4.79
C GLU A 108 -2.30 18.27 -4.20
N SER A 109 -3.18 19.04 -4.84
CA SER A 109 -3.60 20.35 -4.34
C SER A 109 -4.22 20.25 -2.94
N ILE A 110 -5.02 19.22 -2.67
CA ILE A 110 -5.60 18.99 -1.35
C ILE A 110 -4.51 18.62 -0.33
N PHE A 111 -3.57 17.74 -0.66
CA PHE A 111 -2.43 17.44 0.22
C PHE A 111 -1.64 18.70 0.58
N ASN A 112 -1.35 19.55 -0.41
CA ASN A 112 -0.60 20.80 -0.22
C ASN A 112 -1.31 21.78 0.71
N ARG A 113 -2.66 21.88 0.66
CA ARG A 113 -3.45 22.72 1.57
C ARG A 113 -3.27 22.38 3.04
N PHE A 114 -2.86 21.16 3.35
CA PHE A 114 -2.61 20.69 4.71
C PHE A 114 -1.12 20.58 5.04
N GLY A 115 -0.24 21.29 4.28
CA GLY A 115 1.19 21.36 4.54
C GLY A 115 1.98 20.13 4.09
N MET A 116 1.41 19.31 3.20
CA MET A 116 2.11 18.16 2.62
C MET A 116 2.74 18.53 1.27
N ASP A 117 3.49 19.64 1.26
CA ASP A 117 4.08 20.29 0.08
C ASP A 117 5.62 20.15 -0.02
N GLY A 118 6.18 19.09 0.59
CA GLY A 118 7.62 18.84 0.67
C GLY A 118 8.34 18.77 -0.69
N GLN A 119 9.66 18.48 -0.63
CA GLN A 119 10.52 18.34 -1.81
C GLN A 119 9.91 17.44 -2.88
N VAL A 120 9.89 17.95 -4.11
CA VAL A 120 9.41 17.21 -5.27
C VAL A 120 10.57 16.47 -5.96
N TYR A 121 10.34 15.23 -6.31
CA TYR A 121 11.22 14.38 -7.12
C TYR A 121 10.52 14.03 -8.45
N PRO A 122 11.26 13.85 -9.55
CA PRO A 122 12.69 14.06 -9.69
C PRO A 122 13.12 15.49 -9.37
N THR A 123 14.27 15.65 -8.71
CA THR A 123 14.84 16.98 -8.42
C THR A 123 15.37 17.66 -9.66
N ASP A 124 15.77 16.85 -10.64
CA ASP A 124 16.20 17.26 -11.99
C ASP A 124 15.54 16.32 -13.02
N MET A 125 14.63 16.89 -13.81
CA MET A 125 13.89 16.11 -14.82
C MET A 125 14.75 15.75 -16.03
N GLU A 126 15.75 16.54 -16.37
CA GLU A 126 16.66 16.23 -17.48
C GLU A 126 17.59 15.07 -17.12
N ALA A 127 18.18 15.12 -15.90
CA ALA A 127 18.96 14.02 -15.36
C ALA A 127 18.12 12.73 -15.27
N ALA A 128 16.88 12.81 -14.77
CA ALA A 128 15.97 11.66 -14.70
C ALA A 128 15.65 11.07 -16.08
N ARG A 129 15.45 11.92 -17.10
CA ARG A 129 15.27 11.46 -18.49
C ARG A 129 16.54 10.83 -19.07
N ALA A 130 17.71 11.33 -18.71
CA ALA A 130 18.98 10.74 -19.10
C ALA A 130 19.15 9.33 -18.50
N ILE A 131 18.88 9.17 -17.21
CA ILE A 131 18.89 7.86 -16.53
C ILE A 131 17.90 6.90 -17.21
N ARG A 132 16.66 7.34 -17.49
CA ARG A 132 15.67 6.52 -18.20
C ARG A 132 16.13 6.12 -19.60
N LYS A 133 16.78 7.05 -20.33
CA LYS A 133 17.32 6.77 -21.66
C LYS A 133 18.41 5.70 -21.58
N GLU A 134 19.28 5.78 -20.59
CA GLU A 134 20.34 4.78 -20.38
C GLU A 134 19.74 3.41 -20.02
N ALA A 135 18.77 3.36 -19.10
CA ALA A 135 18.07 2.13 -18.75
C ALA A 135 17.43 1.46 -19.98
N ARG A 136 16.80 2.24 -20.86
CA ARG A 136 16.17 1.73 -22.07
C ARG A 136 17.14 1.11 -23.07
N LYS A 137 18.41 1.52 -23.09
CA LYS A 137 19.43 0.87 -23.93
C LYS A 137 19.69 -0.58 -23.51
N SER A 138 19.48 -0.89 -22.21
CA SER A 138 19.57 -2.24 -21.64
C SER A 138 18.22 -2.96 -21.56
N GLY A 139 17.18 -2.46 -22.24
CA GLY A 139 15.85 -3.06 -22.23
C GLY A 139 15.07 -2.88 -20.91
N ILE A 140 15.54 -1.99 -20.03
CA ILE A 140 14.93 -1.69 -18.74
C ILE A 140 14.09 -0.41 -18.85
N ASP A 141 12.85 -0.42 -18.37
CA ASP A 141 12.05 0.80 -18.30
C ASP A 141 12.07 1.39 -16.89
N LEU A 142 12.37 2.69 -16.81
CA LEU A 142 12.32 3.46 -15.58
C LEU A 142 11.08 4.32 -15.58
N LEU A 143 10.20 4.09 -14.62
CA LEU A 143 9.01 4.89 -14.43
C LEU A 143 9.37 6.22 -13.74
N LEU A 144 9.16 7.33 -14.45
CA LEU A 144 9.33 8.66 -13.88
C LEU A 144 8.02 9.09 -13.23
N ILE A 145 8.05 9.24 -11.90
CA ILE A 145 6.89 9.59 -11.08
C ILE A 145 7.19 10.91 -10.39
N ARG A 146 6.23 11.83 -10.38
CA ARG A 146 6.30 12.99 -9.49
C ARG A 146 6.02 12.52 -8.06
N GLN A 147 7.03 12.64 -7.19
CA GLN A 147 6.99 12.11 -5.83
C GLN A 147 7.28 13.21 -4.82
N LYS A 148 6.70 13.08 -3.63
CA LYS A 148 7.11 13.83 -2.43
C LYS A 148 7.43 12.85 -1.32
N HIS A 149 8.40 13.21 -0.49
CA HIS A 149 8.74 12.45 0.72
C HIS A 149 8.60 13.36 1.92
N LEU A 150 7.66 13.03 2.80
CA LEU A 150 7.29 13.89 3.93
C LEU A 150 7.94 13.45 5.25
N GLY A 151 8.47 12.23 5.31
CA GLY A 151 8.85 11.58 6.56
C GLY A 151 7.64 11.16 7.40
N SER A 152 7.85 10.21 8.32
CA SER A 152 6.77 9.72 9.18
C SER A 152 6.45 10.64 10.36
N ASP A 153 7.36 11.54 10.71
CA ASP A 153 7.32 12.34 11.95
C ASP A 153 6.29 13.47 11.89
N ASN A 154 6.07 14.08 10.70
CA ASN A 154 5.17 15.21 10.53
C ASN A 154 3.76 14.82 10.09
N LEU A 155 3.60 13.64 9.50
CA LEU A 155 2.31 13.15 8.99
C LEU A 155 1.16 13.21 10.00
N PRO A 156 1.32 12.85 11.30
CA PRO A 156 0.24 12.90 12.27
C PRO A 156 -0.34 14.30 12.44
N ARG A 157 0.49 15.36 12.39
CA ARG A 157 0.03 16.76 12.53
C ARG A 157 -0.75 17.23 11.31
N HIS A 158 -0.30 16.90 10.10
CA HIS A 158 -0.97 17.26 8.86
C HIS A 158 -2.35 16.57 8.75
N ILE A 159 -2.40 15.29 9.10
CA ILE A 159 -3.65 14.52 9.09
C ILE A 159 -4.61 14.99 10.20
N ASP A 160 -4.12 15.38 11.38
CA ASP A 160 -4.94 15.95 12.44
C ASP A 160 -5.54 17.29 12.01
N ALA A 161 -4.75 18.16 11.36
CA ALA A 161 -5.26 19.41 10.79
C ALA A 161 -6.37 19.19 9.75
N MET A 162 -6.19 18.18 8.87
CA MET A 162 -7.21 17.81 7.90
C MET A 162 -8.49 17.29 8.59
N ALA A 163 -8.37 16.38 9.55
CA ALA A 163 -9.50 15.82 10.29
C ALA A 163 -10.29 16.92 11.02
N ARG A 164 -9.61 17.82 11.72
CA ARG A 164 -10.26 18.97 12.39
C ARG A 164 -10.98 19.90 11.41
N THR A 165 -10.41 20.13 10.24
CA THR A 165 -11.07 20.95 9.21
C THR A 165 -12.35 20.29 8.72
N ILE A 166 -12.34 18.97 8.53
CA ILE A 166 -13.51 18.19 8.13
C ILE A 166 -14.59 18.21 9.22
N GLU A 167 -14.21 18.02 10.48
CA GLU A 167 -15.14 18.11 11.63
C GLU A 167 -15.74 19.51 11.78
N ALA A 168 -14.94 20.56 11.64
CA ALA A 168 -15.41 21.95 11.70
C ALA A 168 -16.41 22.30 10.59
N ARG A 169 -16.40 21.55 9.48
CA ARG A 169 -17.39 21.67 8.39
C ARG A 169 -18.63 20.80 8.59
N GLY A 170 -18.78 20.14 9.74
CA GLY A 170 -20.00 19.44 10.15
C GLY A 170 -20.00 17.92 9.90
N VAL A 171 -18.89 17.32 9.46
CA VAL A 171 -18.79 15.86 9.40
C VAL A 171 -18.66 15.28 10.81
N THR A 172 -19.47 14.29 11.12
CA THR A 172 -19.38 13.58 12.41
C THR A 172 -18.33 12.48 12.32
N PHE A 173 -17.41 12.42 13.31
CA PHE A 173 -16.40 11.36 13.41
C PHE A 173 -16.71 10.45 14.60
N HIS A 174 -16.79 9.16 14.35
CA HIS A 174 -16.82 8.12 15.37
C HIS A 174 -15.50 7.36 15.38
N HIS A 175 -14.70 7.64 16.39
CA HIS A 175 -13.44 6.93 16.64
C HIS A 175 -13.63 5.70 17.51
N SER A 176 -12.73 4.73 17.37
CA SER A 176 -12.74 3.47 18.14
C SER A 176 -14.13 2.79 18.08
N GLU A 177 -14.69 2.75 16.88
CA GLU A 177 -15.95 2.09 16.59
C GLU A 177 -15.81 1.22 15.35
N THR A 178 -16.14 -0.06 15.48
CA THR A 178 -15.98 -1.03 14.40
C THR A 178 -17.30 -1.26 13.70
N VAL A 179 -17.32 -1.03 12.39
CA VAL A 179 -18.42 -1.49 11.52
C VAL A 179 -18.30 -3.00 11.33
N ARG A 180 -19.37 -3.72 11.69
CA ARG A 180 -19.43 -5.18 11.61
C ARG A 180 -20.06 -5.66 10.31
N ASP A 181 -21.08 -4.95 9.84
CA ASP A 181 -21.79 -5.32 8.60
C ASP A 181 -22.49 -4.11 7.96
N ILE A 182 -22.97 -4.30 6.73
CA ILE A 182 -23.82 -3.36 6.02
C ILE A 182 -25.27 -3.84 6.01
N LEU A 183 -26.21 -2.92 5.90
CA LEU A 183 -27.61 -3.23 5.73
C LEU A 183 -28.00 -3.07 4.26
N VAL A 184 -28.49 -4.15 3.65
CA VAL A 184 -28.98 -4.13 2.27
C VAL A 184 -30.45 -4.55 2.22
N ARG A 185 -31.28 -3.78 1.53
CA ARG A 185 -32.69 -4.08 1.28
C ARG A 185 -33.00 -3.90 -0.21
N LYS A 186 -33.56 -4.91 -0.84
CA LYS A 186 -33.96 -4.87 -2.27
C LYS A 186 -32.84 -4.34 -3.19
N GLY A 187 -31.61 -4.83 -3.01
CA GLY A 187 -30.46 -4.45 -3.82
C GLY A 187 -29.90 -3.03 -3.59
N ARG A 188 -30.33 -2.36 -2.49
CA ARG A 188 -29.85 -1.02 -2.10
C ARG A 188 -29.28 -1.08 -0.67
N VAL A 189 -28.17 -0.38 -0.44
CA VAL A 189 -27.66 -0.18 0.92
C VAL A 189 -28.60 0.77 1.68
N THR A 190 -28.80 0.52 2.97
CA THR A 190 -29.66 1.33 3.85
C THR A 190 -28.98 1.73 5.14
N GLY A 191 -27.72 1.37 5.33
CA GLY A 191 -26.93 1.73 6.50
C GLY A 191 -25.86 0.70 6.87
N VAL A 192 -25.36 0.81 8.08
CA VAL A 192 -24.34 -0.08 8.65
C VAL A 192 -24.69 -0.53 10.06
N VAL A 193 -24.14 -1.66 10.46
CA VAL A 193 -24.19 -2.20 11.82
C VAL A 193 -22.82 -2.07 12.45
N THR A 194 -22.75 -1.48 13.64
CA THR A 194 -21.53 -1.37 14.44
C THR A 194 -21.68 -2.12 15.76
N GLU A 195 -20.63 -2.16 16.55
CA GLU A 195 -20.69 -2.67 17.91
C GLU A 195 -21.50 -1.78 18.88
N ARG A 196 -21.74 -0.50 18.50
CA ARG A 196 -22.53 0.46 19.30
C ARG A 196 -23.98 0.57 18.87
N GLY A 197 -24.32 0.03 17.70
CA GLY A 197 -25.69 0.10 17.17
C GLY A 197 -25.75 0.15 15.65
N THR A 198 -26.90 0.61 15.16
CA THR A 198 -27.18 0.70 13.72
C THR A 198 -27.31 2.16 13.30
N TYR A 199 -26.65 2.52 12.20
CA TYR A 199 -26.78 3.83 11.55
C TYR A 199 -27.39 3.67 10.18
N GLN A 200 -28.35 4.52 9.85
CA GLN A 200 -29.03 4.51 8.55
C GLN A 200 -28.42 5.56 7.62
N ALA A 201 -28.26 5.21 6.35
CA ALA A 201 -27.85 6.13 5.29
C ALA A 201 -28.29 5.65 3.92
N ALA A 202 -28.53 6.60 3.00
CA ALA A 202 -28.81 6.30 1.60
C ALA A 202 -27.57 5.86 0.82
N HIS A 203 -26.39 6.35 1.25
CA HIS A 203 -25.10 6.05 0.63
C HIS A 203 -24.10 5.57 1.68
N VAL A 204 -23.35 4.53 1.35
CA VAL A 204 -22.26 3.98 2.19
C VAL A 204 -21.00 3.86 1.35
N LEU A 205 -19.88 4.42 1.83
CA LEU A 205 -18.57 4.28 1.23
C LEU A 205 -17.70 3.35 2.08
N LEU A 206 -17.28 2.20 1.54
CA LEU A 206 -16.35 1.29 2.18
C LEU A 206 -14.90 1.64 1.81
N ALA A 207 -14.15 2.18 2.77
CA ALA A 207 -12.75 2.57 2.64
C ALA A 207 -11.88 2.01 3.79
N PRO A 208 -12.00 0.73 4.18
CA PRO A 208 -11.42 0.20 5.41
C PRO A 208 -9.91 -0.08 5.33
N GLY A 209 -9.28 0.20 4.19
CA GLY A 209 -7.87 -0.08 3.93
C GLY A 209 -7.55 -1.58 3.88
N ARG A 210 -6.26 -1.92 3.75
CA ARG A 210 -5.80 -3.31 3.57
C ARG A 210 -6.25 -4.25 4.69
N VAL A 211 -6.25 -3.77 5.93
CA VAL A 211 -6.69 -4.55 7.10
C VAL A 211 -8.16 -4.98 7.02
N GLY A 212 -8.96 -4.27 6.23
CA GLY A 212 -10.37 -4.61 6.00
C GLY A 212 -10.64 -5.39 4.71
N ALA A 213 -9.61 -5.85 3.99
CA ALA A 213 -9.79 -6.51 2.69
C ALA A 213 -10.63 -7.80 2.81
N GLU A 214 -10.34 -8.65 3.78
CA GLU A 214 -11.10 -9.87 4.03
C GLU A 214 -12.56 -9.57 4.41
N TRP A 215 -12.77 -8.53 5.22
CA TRP A 215 -14.11 -8.10 5.60
C TRP A 215 -14.91 -7.59 4.39
N VAL A 216 -14.28 -6.82 3.49
CA VAL A 216 -14.90 -6.37 2.23
C VAL A 216 -15.22 -7.56 1.33
N ALA A 217 -14.31 -8.52 1.20
CA ALA A 217 -14.55 -9.74 0.42
C ALA A 217 -15.73 -10.55 0.98
N ALA A 218 -15.83 -10.67 2.31
CA ALA A 218 -16.96 -11.32 2.96
C ALA A 218 -18.29 -10.57 2.73
N ILE A 219 -18.30 -9.23 2.76
CA ILE A 219 -19.46 -8.41 2.40
C ILE A 219 -19.84 -8.65 0.94
N ALA A 220 -18.87 -8.63 0.03
CA ALA A 220 -19.11 -8.86 -1.39
C ALA A 220 -19.75 -10.24 -1.63
N GLY A 221 -19.21 -11.31 -1.01
CA GLY A 221 -19.77 -12.66 -1.12
C GLY A 221 -21.20 -12.75 -0.61
N ARG A 222 -21.50 -12.16 0.58
CA ARG A 222 -22.86 -12.20 1.14
C ARG A 222 -23.90 -11.43 0.32
N ASN A 223 -23.48 -10.42 -0.42
CA ASN A 223 -24.38 -9.56 -1.20
C ASN A 223 -24.28 -9.81 -2.70
N ALA A 224 -23.64 -10.91 -3.12
CA ALA A 224 -23.44 -11.29 -4.52
C ALA A 224 -22.81 -10.17 -5.38
N ILE A 225 -21.91 -9.40 -4.78
CA ILE A 225 -21.12 -8.38 -5.48
C ILE A 225 -19.95 -9.09 -6.17
N PRO A 226 -19.80 -8.97 -7.50
CA PRO A 226 -18.71 -9.60 -8.21
C PRO A 226 -17.34 -9.11 -7.74
N VAL A 227 -16.36 -10.02 -7.75
CA VAL A 227 -14.98 -9.73 -7.41
C VAL A 227 -14.04 -10.38 -8.44
N SER A 228 -12.92 -9.73 -8.72
CA SER A 228 -11.87 -10.29 -9.57
C SER A 228 -10.61 -10.57 -8.76
N GLN A 229 -9.96 -11.69 -9.06
CA GLN A 229 -8.67 -12.02 -8.46
C GLN A 229 -7.56 -11.17 -9.08
N ARG A 230 -6.61 -10.74 -8.26
CA ARG A 230 -5.43 -10.00 -8.70
C ARG A 230 -4.18 -10.88 -8.53
N GLY A 231 -3.17 -10.62 -9.38
CA GLY A 231 -1.86 -11.26 -9.24
C GLY A 231 -1.15 -10.84 -7.93
N ILE A 232 -0.10 -11.57 -7.60
CA ILE A 232 0.82 -11.21 -6.51
C ILE A 232 2.20 -10.91 -7.05
N GLU A 233 3.04 -10.30 -6.23
CA GLU A 233 4.46 -10.17 -6.51
C GLU A 233 5.24 -10.80 -5.37
N VAL A 234 6.22 -11.62 -5.71
CA VAL A 234 7.06 -12.37 -4.76
C VAL A 234 8.52 -12.09 -5.06
N GLY A 235 9.31 -11.88 -4.02
CA GLY A 235 10.74 -11.67 -4.17
C GLY A 235 11.45 -11.47 -2.85
N VAL A 236 12.40 -10.54 -2.86
CA VAL A 236 13.31 -10.27 -1.76
C VAL A 236 13.42 -8.78 -1.49
N ARG A 237 13.81 -8.42 -0.28
CA ARG A 237 14.36 -7.11 0.02
C ARG A 237 15.86 -7.15 -0.22
N VAL A 238 16.34 -6.25 -1.06
CA VAL A 238 17.76 -6.07 -1.37
C VAL A 238 18.30 -4.96 -0.49
N GLU A 239 19.47 -5.15 0.09
CA GLU A 239 20.17 -4.13 0.87
C GLU A 239 21.60 -4.00 0.37
N VAL A 240 22.02 -2.75 0.09
CA VAL A 240 23.31 -2.35 -0.43
C VAL A 240 23.84 -1.13 0.33
N HIS A 241 25.14 -0.83 0.23
CA HIS A 241 25.68 0.44 0.74
C HIS A 241 25.02 1.64 0.07
N ASN A 242 24.84 2.74 0.81
CA ASN A 242 24.26 3.98 0.31
C ASN A 242 24.95 4.50 -0.95
N GLU A 243 26.27 4.38 -1.01
CA GLU A 243 27.09 4.84 -2.13
C GLU A 243 26.64 4.29 -3.49
N ILE A 244 26.13 3.04 -3.51
CA ILE A 244 25.64 2.37 -4.73
C ILE A 244 24.39 3.07 -5.30
N MET A 245 23.53 3.57 -4.41
CA MET A 245 22.24 4.15 -4.81
C MET A 245 22.22 5.69 -4.72
N GLN A 246 23.24 6.32 -4.15
CA GLN A 246 23.24 7.72 -3.75
C GLN A 246 22.96 8.66 -4.92
N ASP A 247 23.65 8.51 -6.05
CA ASP A 247 23.50 9.42 -7.19
C ASP A 247 22.13 9.27 -7.84
N LEU A 248 21.61 8.05 -7.90
CA LEU A 248 20.27 7.79 -8.40
C LEU A 248 19.20 8.39 -7.46
N CYS A 249 19.33 8.15 -6.15
CA CYS A 249 18.35 8.60 -5.15
C CYS A 249 18.35 10.12 -4.94
N ARG A 250 19.45 10.80 -5.26
CA ARG A 250 19.47 12.28 -5.30
C ARG A 250 18.58 12.85 -6.38
N VAL A 251 18.48 12.19 -7.53
CA VAL A 251 17.66 12.61 -8.66
C VAL A 251 16.24 12.07 -8.54
N ILE A 252 16.11 10.76 -8.28
CA ILE A 252 14.83 10.03 -8.19
C ILE A 252 14.80 9.32 -6.83
N TYR A 253 13.96 9.78 -5.92
CA TYR A 253 13.95 9.27 -4.53
C TYR A 253 13.60 7.78 -4.43
N ASP A 254 12.57 7.33 -5.15
CA ASP A 254 12.09 5.94 -5.17
C ASP A 254 12.02 5.43 -6.61
N PRO A 255 13.17 5.06 -7.21
CA PRO A 255 13.23 4.64 -8.60
C PRO A 255 12.52 3.29 -8.78
N THR A 256 11.57 3.25 -9.70
CA THR A 256 10.84 2.04 -10.07
C THR A 256 11.29 1.59 -11.47
N PHE A 257 12.14 0.58 -11.50
CA PHE A 257 12.59 -0.08 -12.73
C PHE A 257 11.72 -1.30 -13.02
N PHE A 258 11.31 -1.46 -14.26
CA PHE A 258 10.67 -2.65 -14.79
C PHE A 258 11.63 -3.39 -15.71
N ILE A 259 11.84 -4.66 -15.46
CA ILE A 259 12.82 -5.50 -16.14
C ILE A 259 12.10 -6.75 -16.63
N ARG A 260 12.30 -7.11 -17.90
CA ARG A 260 11.89 -8.40 -18.43
C ARG A 260 13.05 -9.38 -18.36
N THR A 261 12.78 -10.53 -17.74
CA THR A 261 13.81 -11.55 -17.54
C THR A 261 14.05 -12.34 -18.83
N ALA A 262 15.32 -12.65 -19.11
CA ALA A 262 15.71 -13.29 -20.36
C ALA A 262 15.18 -14.73 -20.48
N LYS A 263 15.19 -15.49 -19.37
CA LYS A 263 14.81 -16.92 -19.41
C LYS A 263 13.31 -17.13 -19.53
N TYR A 264 12.49 -16.37 -18.79
CA TYR A 264 11.05 -16.63 -18.69
C TYR A 264 10.17 -15.52 -19.25
N ASP A 265 10.78 -14.42 -19.72
CA ASP A 265 10.06 -13.19 -20.14
C ASP A 265 9.09 -12.66 -19.07
N ASP A 266 9.35 -12.99 -17.82
CA ASP A 266 8.58 -12.50 -16.69
C ASP A 266 9.00 -11.08 -16.31
N GLN A 267 8.07 -10.33 -15.74
CA GLN A 267 8.36 -8.98 -15.27
C GLN A 267 8.86 -9.02 -13.82
N THR A 268 10.03 -8.41 -13.61
CA THR A 268 10.53 -8.03 -12.28
C THR A 268 10.54 -6.52 -12.14
N ARG A 269 10.54 -6.03 -10.91
CA ARG A 269 10.66 -4.60 -10.64
C ARG A 269 11.31 -4.28 -9.31
N THR A 270 11.92 -3.09 -9.23
CA THR A 270 12.23 -2.45 -7.96
C THR A 270 10.99 -1.79 -7.37
N PHE A 271 10.92 -1.72 -6.04
CA PHE A 271 9.81 -1.09 -5.35
C PHE A 271 10.22 -0.59 -3.97
N CYS A 272 9.66 0.53 -3.52
CA CYS A 272 9.82 1.04 -2.17
C CYS A 272 11.29 1.15 -1.73
N THR A 273 12.06 1.92 -2.50
CA THR A 273 13.45 2.24 -2.16
C THR A 273 13.51 3.14 -0.93
N ASN A 274 14.39 2.79 0.01
CA ASN A 274 14.60 3.51 1.27
C ASN A 274 16.09 3.86 1.39
N PHE A 275 16.46 5.04 0.92
CA PHE A 275 17.82 5.56 0.99
C PHE A 275 18.18 5.92 2.45
N GLY A 276 19.26 5.34 2.97
CA GLY A 276 19.62 5.48 4.39
C GLY A 276 18.59 4.82 5.32
N GLY A 277 17.83 3.84 4.82
CA GLY A 277 16.73 3.22 5.55
C GLY A 277 17.08 1.88 6.19
N TYR A 278 16.10 1.27 6.79
CA TYR A 278 16.20 0.02 7.53
C TYR A 278 15.28 -1.04 6.92
N VAL A 279 15.75 -2.27 6.90
CA VAL A 279 14.88 -3.42 6.61
C VAL A 279 14.02 -3.69 7.85
N ALA A 280 12.74 -3.96 7.65
CA ALA A 280 11.77 -4.15 8.72
C ALA A 280 11.05 -5.49 8.60
N LEU A 281 10.56 -6.00 9.72
CA LEU A 281 9.66 -7.15 9.74
C LEU A 281 8.24 -6.73 9.37
N GLU A 282 7.58 -7.52 8.53
CA GLU A 282 6.16 -7.44 8.25
C GLU A 282 5.50 -8.74 8.72
N ASN A 283 4.84 -8.67 9.89
CA ASN A 283 4.24 -9.83 10.51
C ASN A 283 2.83 -10.07 9.98
N TYR A 284 2.58 -11.26 9.46
CA TYR A 284 1.28 -11.83 9.20
C TYR A 284 0.87 -12.77 10.34
N GLN A 285 -0.35 -13.29 10.31
CA GLN A 285 -0.85 -14.15 11.37
C GLN A 285 -0.01 -15.43 11.52
N ASP A 286 0.34 -16.07 10.40
CA ASP A 286 0.98 -17.39 10.35
C ASP A 286 2.40 -17.39 9.79
N PHE A 287 2.89 -16.25 9.32
CA PHE A 287 4.21 -16.15 8.69
C PHE A 287 4.78 -14.73 8.77
N VAL A 288 6.05 -14.61 8.44
CA VAL A 288 6.79 -13.35 8.48
C VAL A 288 7.33 -13.02 7.09
N CYS A 289 7.13 -11.78 6.68
CA CYS A 289 7.76 -11.18 5.50
C CYS A 289 8.70 -10.04 5.93
N VAL A 290 9.37 -9.45 4.97
CA VAL A 290 10.16 -8.23 5.13
C VAL A 290 9.54 -7.07 4.38
N ASN A 291 9.87 -5.87 4.84
CA ASN A 291 9.56 -4.60 4.23
C ASN A 291 10.72 -3.63 4.49
N GLY A 292 10.59 -2.36 4.14
CA GLY A 292 11.57 -1.34 4.47
C GLY A 292 10.91 -0.06 4.96
N HIS A 293 11.66 0.74 5.69
CA HIS A 293 11.27 2.09 6.08
C HIS A 293 12.49 3.01 6.13
N ALA A 294 12.27 4.30 5.99
CA ALA A 294 13.27 5.33 6.16
C ALA A 294 12.77 6.39 7.16
N LEU A 295 13.66 6.82 8.04
CA LEU A 295 13.44 7.91 8.98
C LEU A 295 14.15 9.17 8.45
N MET A 296 13.63 10.35 8.76
CA MET A 296 14.29 11.61 8.36
C MET A 296 15.54 11.86 9.18
N ASP A 297 15.45 11.70 10.50
CA ASP A 297 16.49 12.09 11.46
C ASP A 297 17.50 10.98 11.79
N HIS A 298 17.21 9.74 11.45
CA HIS A 298 18.08 8.60 11.70
C HIS A 298 18.27 7.79 10.43
N LYS A 299 19.43 7.94 9.81
CA LYS A 299 19.77 7.20 8.59
C LYS A 299 20.79 6.12 8.88
N SER A 300 20.63 4.97 8.21
CA SER A 300 21.63 3.93 8.15
C SER A 300 22.67 4.23 7.06
N GLU A 301 23.74 3.46 7.02
CA GLU A 301 24.72 3.50 5.93
C GLU A 301 24.29 2.69 4.70
N ASN A 302 23.10 2.09 4.76
CA ASN A 302 22.58 1.21 3.72
C ASN A 302 21.31 1.78 3.07
N THR A 303 21.14 1.44 1.80
CA THR A 303 19.89 1.59 1.06
C THR A 303 19.26 0.24 0.86
N ASN A 304 17.95 0.14 1.06
CA ASN A 304 17.23 -1.08 0.76
C ASN A 304 16.04 -0.82 -0.18
N PHE A 305 15.69 -1.84 -0.96
CA PHE A 305 14.53 -1.82 -1.86
C PHE A 305 13.97 -3.22 -2.05
N ALA A 306 12.67 -3.34 -2.30
CA ALA A 306 12.07 -4.59 -2.74
C ALA A 306 12.46 -4.89 -4.19
N PHE A 307 12.82 -6.12 -4.48
CA PHE A 307 12.99 -6.63 -5.83
C PHE A 307 12.06 -7.81 -6.03
N LEU A 308 11.04 -7.61 -6.86
CA LEU A 308 9.87 -8.47 -6.92
C LEU A 308 9.65 -9.01 -8.32
N SER A 309 9.30 -10.30 -8.42
CA SER A 309 8.82 -10.95 -9.64
C SER A 309 7.31 -11.00 -9.62
N LYS A 310 6.66 -10.57 -10.71
CA LYS A 310 5.22 -10.70 -10.89
C LYS A 310 4.89 -12.18 -11.10
N VAL A 311 3.91 -12.67 -10.35
CA VAL A 311 3.45 -14.06 -10.44
C VAL A 311 2.08 -14.09 -11.13
N VAL A 312 2.00 -14.86 -12.23
CA VAL A 312 0.77 -15.21 -12.92
C VAL A 312 0.77 -16.72 -13.06
N LEU A 313 -0.12 -17.40 -12.31
CA LEU A 313 -0.13 -18.88 -12.27
C LEU A 313 -0.86 -19.48 -13.46
N THR A 314 -2.04 -18.97 -13.74
CA THR A 314 -2.96 -19.52 -14.75
C THR A 314 -3.73 -18.40 -15.44
N ASP A 315 -4.40 -18.74 -16.54
CA ASP A 315 -5.35 -17.88 -17.24
C ASP A 315 -6.67 -18.66 -17.43
N PRO A 316 -7.77 -18.28 -16.77
CA PRO A 316 -7.91 -17.16 -15.81
C PRO A 316 -7.06 -17.34 -14.54
N VAL A 317 -6.79 -16.22 -13.89
CA VAL A 317 -6.00 -16.19 -12.64
C VAL A 317 -6.76 -16.90 -11.53
N GLU A 318 -6.13 -17.92 -10.92
CA GLU A 318 -6.65 -18.62 -9.75
C GLU A 318 -6.15 -18.02 -8.43
N ASP A 319 -6.19 -18.78 -7.33
CA ASP A 319 -5.88 -18.30 -5.99
C ASP A 319 -4.38 -18.01 -5.78
N ASN A 320 -3.92 -16.89 -6.33
CA ASN A 320 -2.58 -16.38 -6.13
C ASN A 320 -2.28 -16.03 -4.67
N GLN A 321 -3.30 -15.68 -3.89
CA GLN A 321 -3.11 -15.35 -2.48
C GLN A 321 -2.67 -16.57 -1.69
N ALA A 322 -3.36 -17.70 -1.82
CA ALA A 322 -2.97 -18.96 -1.19
C ALA A 322 -1.57 -19.41 -1.60
N TYR A 323 -1.20 -19.20 -2.88
CA TYR A 323 0.15 -19.48 -3.36
C TYR A 323 1.20 -18.61 -2.64
N GLY A 324 1.00 -17.30 -2.54
CA GLY A 324 1.89 -16.39 -1.82
C GLY A 324 1.98 -16.74 -0.33
N GLU A 325 0.86 -17.05 0.31
CA GLU A 325 0.83 -17.49 1.71
C GLU A 325 1.62 -18.79 1.91
N SER A 326 1.54 -19.75 0.99
CA SER A 326 2.30 -21.00 1.07
C SER A 326 3.81 -20.75 1.05
N ILE A 327 4.28 -19.81 0.22
CA ILE A 327 5.68 -19.37 0.18
C ILE A 327 6.07 -18.71 1.51
N GLY A 328 5.24 -17.79 2.02
CA GLY A 328 5.47 -17.13 3.30
C GLY A 328 5.58 -18.11 4.47
N LYS A 329 4.67 -19.09 4.53
CA LYS A 329 4.67 -20.16 5.55
C LYS A 329 5.88 -21.06 5.43
N LEU A 330 6.27 -21.47 4.20
CA LEU A 330 7.46 -22.26 3.96
C LEU A 330 8.73 -21.50 4.38
N ALA A 331 8.86 -20.24 3.99
CA ALA A 331 10.01 -19.42 4.38
C ALA A 331 10.09 -19.25 5.91
N SER A 332 8.96 -19.03 6.58
CA SER A 332 8.91 -18.94 8.04
C SER A 332 9.23 -20.25 8.74
N LEU A 333 8.83 -21.39 8.17
CA LEU A 333 9.21 -22.71 8.68
C LEU A 333 10.73 -22.91 8.61
N ILE A 334 11.34 -22.61 7.47
CA ILE A 334 12.79 -22.71 7.25
C ILE A 334 13.55 -21.74 8.16
N GLY A 335 13.06 -20.50 8.29
CA GLY A 335 13.65 -19.44 9.12
C GLY A 335 13.37 -19.54 10.61
N GLY A 336 12.60 -20.55 11.06
CA GLY A 336 12.19 -20.66 12.46
C GLY A 336 11.39 -19.45 12.96
N GLY A 337 10.48 -18.91 12.14
CA GLY A 337 9.68 -17.73 12.42
C GLY A 337 10.40 -16.40 12.16
N LYS A 338 11.56 -16.42 11.48
CA LYS A 338 12.34 -15.23 11.10
C LYS A 338 12.58 -15.19 9.60
N PRO A 339 12.80 -14.00 9.01
CA PRO A 339 13.21 -13.89 7.62
C PRO A 339 14.58 -14.55 7.39
N ILE A 340 14.76 -15.07 6.18
CA ILE A 340 16.01 -15.66 5.73
C ILE A 340 16.91 -14.56 5.17
N LEU A 341 18.14 -14.45 5.68
CA LEU A 341 19.20 -13.56 5.18
C LEU A 341 20.21 -14.35 4.38
N GLN A 342 20.51 -13.90 3.17
CA GLN A 342 21.53 -14.52 2.32
C GLN A 342 22.31 -13.46 1.55
N ARG A 343 23.63 -13.63 1.40
CA ARG A 343 24.44 -12.82 0.48
C ARG A 343 24.15 -13.24 -0.96
N TYR A 344 24.08 -12.28 -1.85
CA TYR A 344 23.82 -12.52 -3.27
C TYR A 344 24.86 -13.47 -3.90
N GLY A 345 26.14 -13.29 -3.58
CA GLY A 345 27.18 -14.18 -4.05
C GLY A 345 27.07 -15.62 -3.54
N ASP A 346 26.51 -15.84 -2.35
CA ASP A 346 26.24 -17.19 -1.84
C ASP A 346 25.04 -17.81 -2.58
N LEU A 347 23.98 -17.03 -2.86
CA LEU A 347 22.84 -17.48 -3.66
C LEU A 347 23.28 -17.92 -5.07
N LYS A 348 24.09 -17.10 -5.77
CA LYS A 348 24.61 -17.46 -7.10
C LYS A 348 25.43 -18.75 -7.12
N ARG A 349 26.10 -19.06 -6.02
CA ARG A 349 26.90 -20.29 -5.87
C ARG A 349 26.08 -21.47 -5.34
N GLY A 350 24.77 -21.33 -5.18
CA GLY A 350 23.90 -22.42 -4.69
C GLY A 350 24.24 -22.87 -3.27
N ARG A 351 24.62 -21.96 -2.39
CA ARG A 351 24.99 -22.28 -1.01
C ARG A 351 24.39 -21.31 0.00
N ARG A 352 24.00 -21.80 1.16
CA ARG A 352 23.51 -20.97 2.25
C ARG A 352 24.55 -19.96 2.73
N SER A 353 24.13 -18.78 3.19
CA SER A 353 24.98 -17.89 3.99
C SER A 353 25.15 -18.39 5.41
N THR A 354 26.20 -17.93 6.07
CA THR A 354 26.49 -18.18 7.48
C THR A 354 26.83 -16.86 8.17
N TRP A 355 26.64 -16.78 9.48
CA TRP A 355 27.00 -15.58 10.24
C TRP A 355 28.45 -15.19 10.07
N ASN A 356 29.36 -16.17 9.98
CA ASN A 356 30.78 -15.87 9.72
C ASN A 356 31.00 -15.14 8.39
N ARG A 357 30.28 -15.52 7.32
CA ARG A 357 30.35 -14.80 6.04
C ARG A 357 29.72 -13.44 6.09
N ILE A 358 28.61 -13.27 6.84
CA ILE A 358 27.96 -11.98 7.02
C ILE A 358 28.86 -11.02 7.81
N HIS A 359 29.46 -11.48 8.93
CA HIS A 359 30.34 -10.65 9.76
C HIS A 359 31.65 -10.26 9.07
N ASN A 360 32.09 -11.05 8.08
CA ASN A 360 33.27 -10.74 7.26
C ASN A 360 32.92 -9.95 6.00
N SER A 361 31.67 -9.52 5.84
CA SER A 361 31.23 -8.66 4.74
C SER A 361 31.44 -7.20 5.07
N THR A 362 31.59 -6.35 4.05
CA THR A 362 31.69 -4.89 4.24
C THR A 362 30.34 -4.26 4.61
N ILE A 363 29.24 -4.95 4.31
CA ILE A 363 27.88 -4.48 4.58
C ILE A 363 27.33 -5.13 5.86
N GLU A 364 26.87 -4.31 6.79
CA GLU A 364 26.23 -4.78 8.02
C GLU A 364 24.70 -4.78 7.86
N PRO A 365 24.01 -5.93 8.13
CA PRO A 365 22.56 -6.02 8.03
C PRO A 365 21.85 -5.01 8.96
N THR A 366 20.91 -4.23 8.44
CA THR A 366 20.12 -3.31 9.29
C THR A 366 19.04 -4.05 10.08
N LEU A 367 18.50 -5.16 9.58
CA LEU A 367 17.59 -6.04 10.34
C LEU A 367 18.39 -7.14 11.03
N LYS A 368 18.43 -7.10 12.37
CA LYS A 368 19.18 -8.07 13.19
C LYS A 368 18.41 -9.36 13.49
N ASN A 369 17.06 -9.28 13.53
CA ASN A 369 16.21 -10.44 13.85
C ASN A 369 15.95 -11.29 12.60
N VAL A 370 16.99 -11.95 12.09
CA VAL A 370 16.99 -12.80 10.90
C VAL A 370 17.74 -14.10 11.14
N VAL A 371 17.64 -15.04 10.21
CA VAL A 371 18.46 -16.26 10.19
C VAL A 371 19.26 -16.33 8.90
N CYS A 372 20.56 -16.62 8.99
CA CYS A 372 21.37 -16.90 7.81
C CYS A 372 20.95 -18.24 7.19
N GLY A 373 20.57 -18.22 5.92
CA GLY A 373 20.02 -19.41 5.27
C GLY A 373 20.26 -19.45 3.77
N ASP A 374 19.46 -20.27 3.13
CA ASP A 374 19.38 -20.41 1.68
C ASP A 374 17.95 -20.08 1.21
N ILE A 375 17.81 -18.97 0.51
CA ILE A 375 16.53 -18.48 -0.03
C ILE A 375 15.97 -19.47 -1.06
N ALA A 376 16.85 -20.24 -1.74
CA ALA A 376 16.44 -21.25 -2.72
C ALA A 376 15.62 -22.40 -2.10
N MET A 377 15.69 -22.59 -0.78
CA MET A 377 14.84 -23.57 -0.10
C MET A 377 13.39 -23.10 0.09
N ALA A 378 13.14 -21.80 -0.02
CA ALA A 378 11.84 -21.20 0.24
C ALA A 378 11.15 -20.65 -1.02
N LEU A 379 11.92 -20.07 -1.93
CA LEU A 379 11.35 -19.47 -3.16
C LEU A 379 11.41 -20.48 -4.31
N PRO A 380 10.32 -20.58 -5.11
CA PRO A 380 10.32 -21.40 -6.32
C PRO A 380 11.42 -21.02 -7.31
N GLU A 381 11.95 -22.00 -8.03
CA GLU A 381 13.07 -21.84 -8.98
C GLU A 381 12.83 -20.73 -10.00
N ARG A 382 11.60 -20.64 -10.56
CA ARG A 382 11.25 -19.59 -11.53
C ARG A 382 11.41 -18.19 -10.95
N ILE A 383 10.96 -18.00 -9.71
CA ILE A 383 11.09 -16.70 -9.01
C ILE A 383 12.57 -16.39 -8.75
N LEU A 384 13.34 -17.35 -8.26
CA LEU A 384 14.77 -17.17 -8.03
C LEU A 384 15.54 -16.81 -9.29
N THR A 385 15.28 -17.54 -10.37
CA THR A 385 15.89 -17.26 -11.68
C THR A 385 15.55 -15.85 -12.14
N ASN A 386 14.31 -15.44 -12.02
CA ASN A 386 13.87 -14.08 -12.36
C ASN A 386 14.59 -13.01 -11.51
N LEU A 387 14.76 -13.26 -10.20
CA LEU A 387 15.44 -12.32 -9.31
C LEU A 387 16.92 -12.20 -9.65
N VAL A 388 17.62 -13.32 -9.91
CA VAL A 388 19.03 -13.31 -10.29
C VAL A 388 19.23 -12.62 -11.63
N ASP A 389 18.46 -13.01 -12.65
CA ASP A 389 18.56 -12.41 -13.98
C ASP A 389 18.23 -10.90 -13.95
N GLY A 390 17.16 -10.52 -13.27
CA GLY A 390 16.78 -9.13 -13.16
C GLY A 390 17.78 -8.26 -12.38
N LEU A 391 18.42 -8.79 -11.31
CA LEU A 391 19.45 -8.07 -10.57
C LEU A 391 20.73 -7.90 -11.41
N GLU A 392 21.13 -8.91 -12.19
CA GLU A 392 22.26 -8.78 -13.10
C GLU A 392 22.01 -7.76 -14.21
N GLN A 393 20.78 -7.70 -14.74
CA GLN A 393 20.39 -6.65 -15.69
C GLN A 393 20.40 -5.28 -15.03
N LEU A 394 19.83 -5.15 -13.81
CA LEU A 394 19.81 -3.90 -13.05
C LEU A 394 21.24 -3.40 -12.75
N ASN A 395 22.18 -4.29 -12.53
CA ASN A 395 23.59 -3.97 -12.29
C ASN A 395 24.26 -3.22 -13.45
N GLN A 396 23.71 -3.32 -14.67
CA GLN A 396 24.21 -2.54 -15.83
C GLN A 396 23.86 -1.04 -15.67
N ILE A 397 22.80 -0.73 -14.94
CA ILE A 397 22.32 0.65 -14.72
C ILE A 397 22.77 1.17 -13.35
N ILE A 398 22.83 0.29 -12.35
CA ILE A 398 23.25 0.59 -10.98
C ILE A 398 24.43 -0.32 -10.66
N PRO A 399 25.65 0.04 -11.06
CA PRO A 399 26.83 -0.79 -10.81
C PRO A 399 27.03 -1.06 -9.32
N GLY A 400 27.20 -2.32 -8.94
CA GLY A 400 27.37 -2.76 -7.56
C GLY A 400 26.10 -3.31 -6.91
N VAL A 401 24.92 -3.16 -7.51
CA VAL A 401 23.68 -3.68 -6.92
C VAL A 401 23.65 -5.22 -6.90
N ALA A 402 24.33 -5.88 -7.83
CA ALA A 402 24.52 -7.34 -7.87
C ALA A 402 25.92 -7.78 -7.38
N ASN A 403 26.52 -7.04 -6.44
CA ASN A 403 27.77 -7.42 -5.81
C ASN A 403 27.59 -8.69 -4.96
N ASP A 404 28.64 -9.50 -4.84
CA ASP A 404 28.62 -10.72 -4.02
C ASP A 404 28.21 -10.48 -2.55
N GLU A 405 28.46 -9.28 -2.02
CA GLU A 405 28.15 -8.89 -0.65
C GLU A 405 26.75 -8.28 -0.46
N THR A 406 26.04 -7.96 -1.55
CA THR A 406 24.65 -7.51 -1.50
C THR A 406 23.82 -8.47 -0.66
N LEU A 407 23.05 -7.92 0.28
CA LEU A 407 22.22 -8.70 1.20
C LEU A 407 20.81 -8.86 0.63
N LEU A 408 20.30 -10.07 0.72
CA LEU A 408 18.95 -10.44 0.33
C LEU A 408 18.19 -10.96 1.55
N TYR A 409 17.00 -10.42 1.78
CA TYR A 409 16.09 -10.86 2.83
C TYR A 409 14.84 -11.46 2.18
N ALA A 410 14.45 -12.65 2.57
CA ALA A 410 13.28 -13.35 2.05
C ALA A 410 12.34 -13.84 3.16
N PRO A 411 11.04 -13.91 2.84
CA PRO A 411 10.41 -13.43 1.61
C PRO A 411 9.93 -11.98 1.70
N GLU A 412 9.84 -11.29 0.59
CA GLU A 412 9.01 -10.11 0.44
C GLU A 412 7.87 -10.44 -0.51
N ILE A 413 6.62 -10.30 -0.05
CA ILE A 413 5.42 -10.66 -0.82
C ILE A 413 4.48 -9.46 -0.81
N LYS A 414 4.04 -9.06 -1.99
CA LYS A 414 2.98 -8.05 -2.13
C LYS A 414 1.69 -8.75 -2.53
N PHE A 415 0.84 -8.95 -1.53
CA PHE A 415 -0.52 -9.42 -1.72
C PHE A 415 -1.37 -8.28 -2.25
N PHE A 416 -2.09 -8.56 -3.33
CA PHE A 416 -3.07 -7.64 -3.84
C PHE A 416 -4.44 -8.14 -3.41
N ALA A 417 -5.20 -7.26 -2.76
CA ALA A 417 -6.56 -7.59 -2.40
C ALA A 417 -7.37 -7.99 -3.64
N THR A 418 -8.31 -8.89 -3.46
CA THR A 418 -9.37 -9.15 -4.42
C THR A 418 -10.03 -7.83 -4.80
N GLN A 419 -10.16 -7.52 -6.07
CA GLN A 419 -10.81 -6.29 -6.50
C GLN A 419 -12.32 -6.49 -6.53
N VAL A 420 -13.03 -5.62 -5.83
CA VAL A 420 -14.49 -5.49 -5.96
C VAL A 420 -14.81 -4.87 -7.31
N GLU A 421 -15.71 -5.48 -8.07
CA GLU A 421 -16.16 -4.94 -9.35
C GLU A 421 -17.12 -3.77 -9.12
N THR A 422 -16.90 -2.69 -9.87
CA THR A 422 -17.65 -1.44 -9.77
C THR A 422 -17.89 -0.84 -11.14
N ASP A 423 -18.79 0.11 -11.19
CA ASP A 423 -18.89 1.01 -12.33
C ASP A 423 -17.76 2.06 -12.33
N HIS A 424 -17.81 2.99 -13.27
CA HIS A 424 -16.85 4.09 -13.41
C HIS A 424 -16.85 5.08 -12.23
N HIS A 425 -17.87 5.03 -11.39
CA HIS A 425 -18.05 5.89 -10.22
C HIS A 425 -17.68 5.20 -8.91
N LEU A 426 -17.13 3.99 -8.98
CA LEU A 426 -16.82 3.13 -7.85
C LEU A 426 -18.07 2.70 -7.04
N GLU A 427 -19.25 2.74 -7.66
CA GLU A 427 -20.47 2.14 -7.12
C GLU A 427 -20.50 0.64 -7.46
N THR A 428 -20.86 -0.19 -6.48
CA THR A 428 -20.97 -1.63 -6.64
C THR A 428 -22.31 -2.03 -7.28
N ALA A 429 -22.51 -3.32 -7.51
CA ALA A 429 -23.81 -3.85 -7.91
C ALA A 429 -24.94 -3.59 -6.89
N VAL A 430 -24.60 -3.31 -5.62
CA VAL A 430 -25.54 -2.86 -4.60
C VAL A 430 -25.67 -1.34 -4.67
N ARG A 431 -26.83 -0.85 -5.09
CA ARG A 431 -27.08 0.58 -5.26
C ARG A 431 -26.83 1.39 -3.98
N GLY A 432 -26.15 2.51 -4.10
CA GLY A 432 -25.75 3.37 -2.98
C GLY A 432 -24.53 2.87 -2.21
N LEU A 433 -23.97 1.70 -2.56
CA LEU A 433 -22.78 1.16 -1.94
C LEU A 433 -21.55 1.44 -2.82
N PHE A 434 -20.66 2.28 -2.32
CA PHE A 434 -19.41 2.68 -2.97
C PHE A 434 -18.21 2.03 -2.27
N VAL A 435 -17.11 1.92 -3.00
CA VAL A 435 -15.84 1.42 -2.48
C VAL A 435 -14.69 2.35 -2.86
N ALA A 436 -13.68 2.48 -1.98
CA ALA A 436 -12.47 3.24 -2.28
C ALA A 436 -11.24 2.69 -1.53
N GLY A 437 -10.07 2.96 -2.06
CA GLY A 437 -8.80 2.62 -1.42
C GLY A 437 -8.34 1.18 -1.65
N ASP A 438 -7.42 0.75 -0.78
CA ASP A 438 -6.68 -0.52 -0.94
C ASP A 438 -7.50 -1.76 -0.52
N GLY A 439 -8.38 -1.65 0.49
CA GLY A 439 -9.18 -2.79 0.97
C GLY A 439 -10.03 -3.43 -0.10
N PRO A 440 -10.85 -2.68 -0.85
CA PRO A 440 -11.60 -3.19 -1.99
C PRO A 440 -10.77 -3.48 -3.25
N GLY A 441 -9.46 -3.29 -3.23
CA GLY A 441 -8.57 -3.58 -4.36
C GLY A 441 -8.56 -2.53 -5.47
N VAL A 442 -9.18 -1.35 -5.29
CA VAL A 442 -9.26 -0.29 -6.33
C VAL A 442 -8.11 0.71 -6.29
N ALA A 443 -7.28 0.68 -5.24
CA ALA A 443 -6.06 1.48 -5.12
C ALA A 443 -4.94 0.68 -4.45
N GLY A 444 -3.69 1.16 -4.49
CA GLY A 444 -2.55 0.46 -3.91
C GLY A 444 -1.47 1.39 -3.31
N ASN A 445 -1.72 2.70 -3.28
CA ASN A 445 -0.84 3.70 -2.65
C ASN A 445 -1.69 4.85 -2.06
N ILE A 446 -1.06 5.72 -1.28
CA ILE A 446 -1.74 6.80 -0.55
C ILE A 446 -2.48 7.74 -1.49
N VAL A 447 -1.83 8.21 -2.56
CA VAL A 447 -2.39 9.19 -3.51
C VAL A 447 -3.57 8.58 -4.28
N SER A 448 -3.40 7.35 -4.80
CA SER A 448 -4.48 6.68 -5.52
C SER A 448 -5.66 6.33 -4.61
N ALA A 449 -5.41 5.99 -3.33
CA ALA A 449 -6.48 5.79 -2.36
C ALA A 449 -7.26 7.08 -2.13
N ALA A 450 -6.58 8.21 -1.93
CA ALA A 450 -7.20 9.52 -1.81
C ALA A 450 -8.02 9.88 -3.06
N ALA A 451 -7.46 9.67 -4.26
CA ALA A 451 -8.14 9.92 -5.53
C ALA A 451 -9.42 9.07 -5.69
N THR A 452 -9.39 7.79 -5.33
CA THR A 452 -10.61 6.94 -5.35
C THR A 452 -11.67 7.42 -4.37
N GLY A 453 -11.27 7.99 -3.23
CA GLY A 453 -12.20 8.66 -2.31
C GLY A 453 -12.88 9.87 -2.96
N LEU A 454 -12.14 10.67 -3.73
CA LEU A 454 -12.70 11.80 -4.49
C LEU A 454 -13.67 11.32 -5.58
N ILE A 455 -13.36 10.26 -6.33
CA ILE A 455 -14.28 9.68 -7.34
C ILE A 455 -15.62 9.33 -6.69
N SER A 456 -15.56 8.55 -5.61
CA SER A 456 -16.77 8.11 -4.90
C SER A 456 -17.57 9.29 -4.33
N ALA A 457 -16.88 10.28 -3.74
CA ALA A 457 -17.55 11.46 -3.17
C ALA A 457 -18.27 12.29 -4.24
N LYS A 458 -17.64 12.52 -5.39
CA LYS A 458 -18.23 13.22 -6.53
C LYS A 458 -19.49 12.48 -7.03
N ALA A 459 -19.41 11.18 -7.14
CA ALA A 459 -20.53 10.33 -7.57
C ALA A 459 -21.69 10.36 -6.55
N ILE A 460 -21.40 10.26 -5.26
CA ILE A 460 -22.40 10.34 -4.20
C ILE A 460 -23.20 11.66 -4.28
N ILE A 461 -22.53 12.80 -4.48
CA ILE A 461 -23.21 14.09 -4.64
C ILE A 461 -24.16 14.07 -5.85
N VAL A 462 -23.71 13.56 -6.98
CA VAL A 462 -24.51 13.48 -8.20
C VAL A 462 -25.72 12.57 -8.00
N ASN A 463 -25.51 11.37 -7.43
CA ASN A 463 -26.57 10.41 -7.20
C ASN A 463 -27.61 10.94 -6.20
N HIS A 464 -27.16 11.58 -5.11
CA HIS A 464 -28.07 12.18 -4.13
C HIS A 464 -28.95 13.27 -4.75
N ARG A 465 -28.38 14.13 -5.61
CA ARG A 465 -29.15 15.18 -6.31
C ARG A 465 -30.22 14.58 -7.23
N LYS A 466 -29.88 13.54 -8.01
CA LYS A 466 -30.82 12.85 -8.90
C LYS A 466 -31.96 12.17 -8.13
N GLU A 467 -31.72 11.72 -6.90
CA GLU A 467 -32.75 11.06 -6.09
C GLU A 467 -33.71 12.04 -5.43
N HIS A 468 -33.29 13.28 -5.16
CA HIS A 468 -34.09 14.28 -4.45
C HIS A 468 -34.59 15.42 -5.35
N HIS A 469 -34.05 15.53 -6.56
CA HIS A 469 -34.48 16.51 -7.59
C HIS A 469 -34.47 15.78 -8.94
N PRO A 470 -35.49 14.91 -9.22
CA PRO A 470 -35.62 14.15 -10.46
C PRO A 470 -35.88 15.02 -11.69
#